data_59e1b931a573a4a483847e5fc8cb2f3e
#
_entry.id   59e1b931a573a4a483847e5fc8cb2f3e
#
_cell.length_a   1.000
_cell.length_b   1.000
_cell.length_c   1.000
_cell.angle_alpha   90.00
_cell.angle_beta   90.00
_cell.angle_gamma   90.00
#
_symmetry.space_group_name_H-M   'P 1'
#
loop_
_entity.id
_entity.type
_entity.pdbx_description
1 polymer ?
#
loop_
_entity_poly.entity_id
_entity_poly.type
_entity_poly.pdbx_seq_one_letter_code
_entity_poly.pdbx_strand_id
1 'polypeptide(L)'
;MSCTKRGKPAVNIIGHRGSNFNDGENTLRAITKALNDKADGIEVDLRAVENNIIILHDETVNRTTNGSGHYKNFSSKSIRFLRCMNGDKIPLLQEILCLQKPIKELILEFKEPGIAGEVSQILDSHLQFSSGQYKKNIIVSSFNIEITKELSRYSDKWKLAILYKD
;
A
#
# COMPACT_ATOMS: atom_id res chain seq x y z
N MET A 1 -19.96 -34.25 27.34
CA MET A 1 -18.70 -33.62 26.89
C MET A 1 -18.92 -33.05 25.50
N SER A 2 -19.12 -31.75 25.43
CA SER A 2 -19.32 -31.05 24.11
C SER A 2 -17.97 -30.81 23.45
N CYS A 3 -17.72 -31.49 22.35
CA CYS A 3 -16.56 -31.27 21.51
C CYS A 3 -16.79 -29.98 20.70
N THR A 4 -16.25 -28.85 21.17
CA THR A 4 -16.25 -27.60 20.40
C THR A 4 -15.38 -27.83 19.16
N LYS A 5 -16.01 -27.94 18.00
CA LYS A 5 -15.31 -27.89 16.69
C LYS A 5 -14.55 -26.57 16.63
N ARG A 6 -13.24 -26.58 16.82
CA ARG A 6 -12.37 -25.48 16.43
C ARG A 6 -12.54 -25.29 14.93
N GLY A 7 -13.18 -24.22 14.51
CA GLY A 7 -13.25 -23.84 13.11
C GLY A 7 -11.83 -23.77 12.53
N LYS A 8 -11.64 -24.23 11.29
CA LYS A 8 -10.38 -24.01 10.58
C LYS A 8 -10.06 -22.52 10.61
N PRO A 9 -8.80 -22.10 10.88
CA PRO A 9 -8.43 -20.70 10.77
C PRO A 9 -8.80 -20.20 9.39
N ALA A 10 -9.50 -19.08 9.31
CA ALA A 10 -9.83 -18.45 8.03
C ALA A 10 -8.50 -18.02 7.38
N VAL A 11 -8.30 -18.43 6.12
CA VAL A 11 -7.17 -17.96 5.31
C VAL A 11 -7.54 -16.62 4.69
N ASN A 12 -6.75 -15.58 4.93
CA ASN A 12 -6.90 -14.30 4.27
C ASN A 12 -6.18 -14.31 2.91
N ILE A 13 -6.84 -13.79 1.89
CA ILE A 13 -6.29 -13.61 0.55
C ILE A 13 -5.90 -12.15 0.40
N ILE A 14 -4.60 -11.89 0.18
CA ILE A 14 -4.05 -10.55 -0.01
C ILE A 14 -3.65 -10.35 -1.47
N GLY A 15 -4.18 -9.30 -2.09
CA GLY A 15 -3.76 -8.88 -3.42
C GLY A 15 -2.40 -8.16 -3.35
N HIS A 16 -1.29 -8.85 -3.65
CA HIS A 16 0.05 -8.29 -3.71
C HIS A 16 0.15 -7.29 -4.86
N ARG A 17 0.33 -6.01 -4.55
CA ARG A 17 0.25 -4.86 -5.48
C ARG A 17 -1.10 -4.78 -6.22
N GLY A 18 -2.16 -5.28 -5.59
CA GLY A 18 -3.45 -5.52 -6.21
C GLY A 18 -3.52 -6.82 -7.01
N SER A 19 -4.32 -6.86 -8.08
CA SER A 19 -4.34 -7.96 -9.05
C SER A 19 -3.43 -7.61 -10.21
N ASN A 20 -2.17 -8.08 -10.18
CA ASN A 20 -1.14 -7.69 -11.14
C ASN A 20 -1.19 -8.44 -12.48
N PHE A 21 -2.12 -9.36 -12.67
CA PHE A 21 -2.08 -10.35 -13.77
C PHE A 21 -2.33 -9.77 -15.17
N ASN A 22 -2.97 -8.66 -15.39
CA ASN A 22 -3.10 -7.96 -16.68
C ASN A 22 -3.41 -6.46 -16.47
N ASP A 23 -3.61 -6.05 -15.22
CA ASP A 23 -4.13 -4.73 -14.89
C ASP A 23 -3.04 -3.77 -14.42
N GLY A 24 -1.77 -4.23 -14.48
CA GLY A 24 -0.62 -3.48 -13.98
C GLY A 24 -0.55 -3.50 -12.45
N GLU A 25 0.64 -3.67 -11.88
CA GLU A 25 0.86 -3.65 -10.43
C GLU A 25 0.71 -2.24 -9.86
N ASN A 26 0.34 -2.11 -8.58
CA ASN A 26 0.30 -0.84 -7.86
C ASN A 26 -0.58 0.24 -8.53
N THR A 27 -1.66 -0.15 -9.22
CA THR A 27 -2.61 0.78 -9.84
C THR A 27 -3.99 0.70 -9.16
N LEU A 28 -4.78 1.78 -9.25
CA LEU A 28 -6.15 1.76 -8.71
C LEU A 28 -7.01 0.69 -9.37
N ARG A 29 -6.77 0.40 -10.66
CA ARG A 29 -7.46 -0.67 -11.39
C ARG A 29 -7.11 -2.04 -10.82
N ALA A 30 -5.82 -2.33 -10.63
CA ALA A 30 -5.36 -3.60 -10.05
C ALA A 30 -5.91 -3.81 -8.64
N ILE A 31 -5.90 -2.77 -7.81
CA ILE A 31 -6.45 -2.80 -6.45
C ILE A 31 -7.97 -3.07 -6.49
N THR A 32 -8.70 -2.31 -7.30
CA THR A 32 -10.15 -2.46 -7.44
C THR A 32 -10.51 -3.85 -7.96
N LYS A 33 -9.73 -4.38 -8.91
CA LYS A 33 -9.93 -5.73 -9.43
C LYS A 33 -9.72 -6.79 -8.35
N ALA A 34 -8.64 -6.75 -7.59
CA ALA A 34 -8.40 -7.69 -6.50
C ALA A 34 -9.56 -7.71 -5.49
N LEU A 35 -10.08 -6.53 -5.12
CA LEU A 35 -11.24 -6.41 -4.23
C LEU A 35 -12.52 -6.97 -4.87
N ASN A 36 -12.71 -6.82 -6.20
CA ASN A 36 -13.82 -7.44 -6.92
C ASN A 36 -13.72 -8.96 -6.95
N ASP A 37 -12.49 -9.47 -7.06
CA ASP A 37 -12.17 -10.91 -7.05
C ASP A 37 -12.16 -11.50 -5.63
N LYS A 38 -12.66 -10.75 -4.63
CA LYS A 38 -12.86 -11.18 -3.24
C LYS A 38 -11.56 -11.32 -2.43
N ALA A 39 -10.50 -10.59 -2.78
CA ALA A 39 -9.37 -10.45 -1.88
C ALA A 39 -9.85 -9.85 -0.53
N ASP A 40 -9.32 -10.37 0.57
CA ASP A 40 -9.61 -9.86 1.92
C ASP A 40 -8.82 -8.60 2.21
N GLY A 41 -7.64 -8.48 1.64
CA GLY A 41 -6.77 -7.32 1.79
C GLY A 41 -5.96 -7.01 0.54
N ILE A 42 -5.26 -5.89 0.62
CA ILE A 42 -4.39 -5.38 -0.44
C ILE A 42 -3.04 -5.04 0.17
N GLU A 43 -2.00 -5.34 -0.54
CA GLU A 43 -0.66 -4.86 -0.27
C GLU A 43 -0.25 -3.86 -1.36
N VAL A 44 0.46 -2.79 -0.99
CA VAL A 44 0.99 -1.76 -1.89
C VAL A 44 2.32 -1.20 -1.40
N ASP A 45 3.16 -0.76 -2.35
CA ASP A 45 4.50 -0.23 -2.11
C ASP A 45 4.50 1.29 -2.02
N LEU A 46 5.07 1.85 -0.96
CA LEU A 46 5.11 3.29 -0.70
C LEU A 46 6.48 3.90 -1.01
N ARG A 47 6.48 5.01 -1.75
CA ARG A 47 7.61 5.92 -1.96
C ARG A 47 7.14 7.38 -1.87
N ALA A 48 8.07 8.30 -1.64
CA ALA A 48 7.76 9.73 -1.59
C ALA A 48 8.36 10.48 -2.77
N VAL A 49 7.56 11.39 -3.35
CA VAL A 49 8.03 12.41 -4.31
C VAL A 49 7.56 13.77 -3.81
N GLU A 50 8.53 14.60 -3.39
CA GLU A 50 8.24 15.84 -2.69
C GLU A 50 7.29 15.58 -1.49
N ASN A 51 6.14 16.23 -1.43
CA ASN A 51 5.15 16.10 -0.36
C ASN A 51 4.02 15.09 -0.71
N ASN A 52 4.28 14.11 -1.57
CA ASN A 52 3.28 13.11 -1.94
C ASN A 52 3.79 11.69 -1.75
N ILE A 53 3.00 10.85 -1.10
CA ILE A 53 3.22 9.42 -1.04
C ILE A 53 2.60 8.77 -2.27
N ILE A 54 3.46 8.24 -3.14
CA ILE A 54 3.10 7.54 -4.37
C ILE A 54 3.15 6.03 -4.16
N ILE A 55 2.43 5.30 -5.00
CA ILE A 55 2.41 3.84 -5.00
C ILE A 55 3.29 3.33 -6.12
N LEU A 56 4.50 2.90 -5.77
CA LEU A 56 5.52 2.45 -6.72
C LEU A 56 6.52 1.51 -6.05
N HIS A 57 6.78 0.35 -6.67
CA HIS A 57 7.74 -0.63 -6.13
C HIS A 57 9.19 -0.23 -6.41
N ASP A 58 9.53 -0.02 -7.68
CA ASP A 58 10.91 0.15 -8.13
C ASP A 58 11.46 1.55 -7.81
N GLU A 59 12.78 1.68 -7.81
CA GLU A 59 13.45 2.99 -7.73
C GLU A 59 13.38 3.76 -9.05
N THR A 60 13.05 3.09 -10.14
CA THR A 60 12.86 3.71 -11.45
C THR A 60 11.43 3.51 -11.94
N VAL A 61 10.98 4.42 -12.80
CA VAL A 61 9.64 4.33 -13.39
C VAL A 61 9.61 3.47 -14.67
N ASN A 62 10.78 2.94 -15.10
CA ASN A 62 10.98 2.34 -16.43
C ASN A 62 10.11 1.11 -16.69
N ARG A 63 10.00 0.20 -15.70
CA ARG A 63 9.37 -1.11 -15.89
C ARG A 63 7.84 -1.02 -15.97
N THR A 64 7.27 -0.13 -15.20
CA THR A 64 5.81 -0.10 -15.00
C THR A 64 5.12 1.08 -15.66
N THR A 65 5.90 2.03 -16.26
CA THR A 65 5.33 3.23 -16.87
C THR A 65 5.94 3.54 -18.24
N ASN A 66 5.36 4.52 -18.93
CA ASN A 66 5.90 5.08 -20.16
C ASN A 66 7.06 6.08 -19.95
N GLY A 67 7.48 6.31 -18.70
CA GLY A 67 8.60 7.18 -18.35
C GLY A 67 9.93 6.43 -18.25
N SER A 68 11.01 7.19 -17.98
CA SER A 68 12.34 6.65 -17.77
C SER A 68 13.10 7.45 -16.71
N GLY A 69 13.87 6.76 -15.87
CA GLY A 69 14.71 7.33 -14.83
C GLY A 69 14.23 7.04 -13.41
N HIS A 70 15.00 7.55 -12.45
CA HIS A 70 14.71 7.40 -11.02
C HIS A 70 13.51 8.26 -10.62
N TYR A 71 12.59 7.72 -9.82
CA TYR A 71 11.34 8.41 -9.44
C TYR A 71 11.60 9.77 -8.73
N LYS A 72 12.70 9.92 -8.00
CA LYS A 72 13.09 11.20 -7.34
C LYS A 72 13.50 12.31 -8.31
N ASN A 73 13.73 12.00 -9.58
CA ASN A 73 13.99 13.01 -10.62
C ASN A 73 12.71 13.69 -11.13
N PHE A 74 11.56 13.26 -10.66
CA PHE A 74 10.27 13.82 -11.02
C PHE A 74 9.74 14.73 -9.91
N SER A 75 9.06 15.81 -10.28
CA SER A 75 8.22 16.56 -9.35
C SER A 75 6.90 15.83 -9.11
N SER A 76 6.20 16.19 -8.03
CA SER A 76 4.85 15.70 -7.75
C SER A 76 3.89 15.89 -8.93
N LYS A 77 4.06 16.96 -9.69
CA LYS A 77 3.26 17.22 -10.90
C LYS A 77 3.67 16.30 -12.04
N SER A 78 4.97 16.23 -12.37
CA SER A 78 5.44 15.48 -13.53
C SER A 78 5.26 13.97 -13.40
N ILE A 79 5.43 13.40 -12.20
CA ILE A 79 5.21 11.97 -11.99
C ILE A 79 3.76 11.55 -12.24
N ARG A 80 2.81 12.45 -12.01
CA ARG A 80 1.38 12.22 -12.25
C ARG A 80 0.98 12.28 -13.73
N PHE A 81 1.86 12.77 -14.61
CA PHE A 81 1.66 12.68 -16.06
C PHE A 81 2.09 11.32 -16.64
N LEU A 82 2.91 10.57 -15.94
CA LEU A 82 3.27 9.23 -16.35
C LEU A 82 2.03 8.34 -16.43
N ARG A 83 2.10 7.38 -17.35
CA ARG A 83 1.07 6.35 -17.50
C ARG A 83 1.69 4.99 -17.26
N CYS A 84 1.08 4.24 -16.36
CA CYS A 84 1.36 2.83 -16.21
C CYS A 84 1.04 2.07 -17.49
N MET A 85 1.58 0.86 -17.66
CA MET A 85 1.41 0.07 -18.89
C MET A 85 -0.06 -0.20 -19.24
N ASN A 86 -0.96 -0.15 -18.26
CA ASN A 86 -2.41 -0.27 -18.44
C ASN A 86 -3.12 1.09 -18.73
N GLY A 87 -2.37 2.19 -18.87
CA GLY A 87 -2.87 3.55 -19.10
C GLY A 87 -3.26 4.34 -17.84
N ASP A 88 -3.23 3.74 -16.65
CA ASP A 88 -3.53 4.41 -15.39
C ASP A 88 -2.39 5.36 -14.97
N LYS A 89 -2.68 6.29 -14.07
CA LYS A 89 -1.66 7.10 -13.40
C LYS A 89 -1.00 6.29 -12.28
N ILE A 90 0.24 6.64 -11.90
CA ILE A 90 0.82 6.20 -10.62
C ILE A 90 -0.09 6.74 -9.50
N PRO A 91 -0.67 5.89 -8.63
CA PRO A 91 -1.59 6.37 -7.60
C PRO A 91 -0.87 7.12 -6.48
N LEU A 92 -1.62 7.98 -5.78
CA LEU A 92 -1.26 8.50 -4.46
C LEU A 92 -1.89 7.61 -3.38
N LEU A 93 -1.30 7.58 -2.19
CA LEU A 93 -1.85 6.86 -1.04
C LEU A 93 -3.29 7.32 -0.73
N GLN A 94 -3.55 8.64 -0.78
CA GLN A 94 -4.88 9.19 -0.54
C GLN A 94 -5.93 8.64 -1.52
N GLU A 95 -5.56 8.39 -2.78
CA GLU A 95 -6.50 7.85 -3.77
C GLU A 95 -6.92 6.41 -3.44
N ILE A 96 -6.01 5.60 -2.85
CA ILE A 96 -6.34 4.25 -2.37
C ILE A 96 -7.29 4.34 -1.16
N LEU A 97 -7.00 5.23 -0.23
CA LEU A 97 -7.82 5.41 0.97
C LEU A 97 -9.23 5.91 0.65
N CYS A 98 -9.41 6.61 -0.49
CA CYS A 98 -10.71 7.11 -0.97
C CYS A 98 -11.51 6.07 -1.79
N LEU A 99 -11.01 4.85 -1.98
CA LEU A 99 -11.77 3.83 -2.70
C LEU A 99 -13.09 3.51 -1.99
N GLN A 100 -14.19 3.44 -2.76
CA GLN A 100 -15.54 3.16 -2.25
C GLN A 100 -15.76 1.69 -1.84
N LYS A 101 -14.70 0.89 -1.84
CA LYS A 101 -14.75 -0.53 -1.48
C LYS A 101 -14.08 -0.76 -0.13
N PRO A 102 -14.69 -1.56 0.74
CA PRO A 102 -14.07 -1.91 2.00
C PRO A 102 -12.81 -2.74 1.75
N ILE A 103 -11.70 -2.31 2.34
CA ILE A 103 -10.46 -3.07 2.41
C ILE A 103 -10.37 -3.60 3.83
N LYS A 104 -10.47 -4.92 4.00
CA LYS A 104 -10.44 -5.54 5.34
C LYS A 104 -9.04 -5.47 5.96
N GLU A 105 -7.99 -5.55 5.14
CA GLU A 105 -6.60 -5.47 5.56
C GLU A 105 -5.79 -4.70 4.52
N LEU A 106 -5.14 -3.62 4.94
CA LEU A 106 -4.28 -2.79 4.07
C LEU A 106 -2.84 -2.93 4.55
N ILE A 107 -1.99 -3.53 3.71
CA ILE A 107 -0.56 -3.69 3.96
C ILE A 107 0.17 -2.62 3.17
N LEU A 108 0.95 -1.81 3.88
CA LEU A 108 1.75 -0.72 3.34
C LEU A 108 3.23 -1.09 3.46
N GLU A 109 3.87 -1.48 2.36
CA GLU A 109 5.30 -1.76 2.34
C GLU A 109 6.08 -0.47 2.12
N PHE A 110 6.93 -0.11 3.08
CA PHE A 110 7.78 1.07 3.03
C PHE A 110 9.08 0.73 2.29
N LYS A 111 9.30 1.36 1.14
CA LYS A 111 10.48 1.16 0.29
C LYS A 111 11.63 2.11 0.61
N GLU A 112 11.40 3.16 1.40
CA GLU A 112 12.41 4.13 1.79
C GLU A 112 12.19 4.65 3.21
N PRO A 113 13.24 5.07 3.90
CA PRO A 113 13.14 5.66 5.24
C PRO A 113 12.65 7.12 5.17
N GLY A 114 12.24 7.65 6.32
CA GLY A 114 11.92 9.07 6.50
C GLY A 114 10.50 9.47 6.12
N ILE A 115 9.68 8.55 5.62
CA ILE A 115 8.31 8.85 5.15
C ILE A 115 7.21 8.47 6.15
N ALA A 116 7.55 7.84 7.28
CA ALA A 116 6.55 7.34 8.23
C ALA A 116 5.69 8.46 8.84
N GLY A 117 6.29 9.64 9.10
CA GLY A 117 5.56 10.80 9.62
C GLY A 117 4.49 11.31 8.65
N GLU A 118 4.84 11.44 7.36
CA GLU A 118 3.91 11.89 6.32
C GLU A 118 2.78 10.86 6.10
N VAL A 119 3.13 9.58 6.02
CA VAL A 119 2.13 8.50 5.93
C VAL A 119 1.19 8.53 7.13
N SER A 120 1.72 8.74 8.36
CA SER A 120 0.90 8.87 9.57
C SER A 120 -0.10 10.01 9.46
N GLN A 121 0.32 11.19 9.00
CA GLN A 121 -0.57 12.35 8.84
C GLN A 121 -1.67 12.08 7.81
N ILE A 122 -1.32 11.45 6.68
CA ILE A 122 -2.29 11.07 5.65
C ILE A 122 -3.33 10.10 6.22
N LEU A 123 -2.89 9.06 6.92
CA LEU A 123 -3.76 8.06 7.52
C LEU A 123 -4.64 8.68 8.61
N ASP A 124 -4.08 9.50 9.50
CA ASP A 124 -4.84 10.16 10.57
C ASP A 124 -5.91 11.10 9.99
N SER A 125 -5.56 11.89 8.99
CA SER A 125 -6.51 12.80 8.32
C SER A 125 -7.65 12.03 7.66
N HIS A 126 -7.35 10.92 6.98
CA HIS A 126 -8.36 10.11 6.32
C HIS A 126 -9.27 9.39 7.33
N LEU A 127 -8.70 8.88 8.41
CA LEU A 127 -9.41 8.10 9.43
C LEU A 127 -10.31 8.96 10.33
N GLN A 128 -10.10 10.27 10.40
CA GLN A 128 -11.02 11.19 11.08
C GLN A 128 -12.37 11.27 10.36
N PHE A 129 -12.40 11.09 9.04
CA PHE A 129 -13.60 11.16 8.22
C PHE A 129 -14.25 9.80 7.94
N SER A 130 -13.50 8.72 8.09
CA SER A 130 -14.01 7.35 7.97
C SER A 130 -14.28 6.78 9.36
N SER A 131 -15.42 6.15 9.56
CA SER A 131 -15.99 5.65 10.83
C SER A 131 -15.10 4.67 11.64
N GLY A 132 -13.81 4.93 11.78
CA GLY A 132 -12.89 4.18 12.64
C GLY A 132 -12.53 2.76 12.19
N GLN A 133 -13.08 2.30 11.08
CA GLN A 133 -13.00 0.91 10.61
C GLN A 133 -11.59 0.51 10.13
N TYR A 134 -10.78 1.48 9.67
CA TYR A 134 -9.45 1.20 9.12
C TYR A 134 -8.31 1.13 10.16
N LYS A 135 -8.40 1.81 11.31
CA LYS A 135 -7.29 1.86 12.31
C LYS A 135 -6.80 0.48 12.75
N LYS A 136 -7.67 -0.52 12.80
CA LYS A 136 -7.34 -1.87 13.31
C LYS A 136 -6.74 -2.79 12.24
N ASN A 137 -6.79 -2.41 10.97
CA ASN A 137 -6.49 -3.29 9.84
C ASN A 137 -5.35 -2.78 8.95
N ILE A 138 -4.60 -1.76 9.40
CA ILE A 138 -3.39 -1.31 8.70
C ILE A 138 -2.19 -2.05 9.25
N ILE A 139 -1.45 -2.67 8.35
CA ILE A 139 -0.16 -3.29 8.62
C ILE A 139 0.90 -2.50 7.87
N VAL A 140 1.94 -2.07 8.55
CA VAL A 140 3.11 -1.45 7.94
C VAL A 140 4.25 -2.44 7.90
N SER A 141 5.00 -2.49 6.81
CA SER A 141 6.05 -3.48 6.63
C SER A 141 7.25 -2.93 5.87
N SER A 142 8.40 -3.56 6.02
CA SER A 142 9.58 -3.32 5.20
C SER A 142 10.55 -4.50 5.26
N PHE A 143 11.36 -4.68 4.20
CA PHE A 143 12.54 -5.53 4.19
C PHE A 143 13.77 -4.85 4.81
N ASN A 144 13.73 -3.52 4.99
CA ASN A 144 14.83 -2.75 5.53
C ASN A 144 14.67 -2.58 7.04
N ILE A 145 15.68 -3.04 7.81
CA ILE A 145 15.65 -2.99 9.27
C ILE A 145 15.62 -1.56 9.83
N GLU A 146 16.24 -0.59 9.15
CA GLU A 146 16.23 0.80 9.61
C GLU A 146 14.85 1.42 9.42
N ILE A 147 14.17 1.11 8.32
CA ILE A 147 12.76 1.49 8.12
C ILE A 147 11.90 0.83 9.21
N THR A 148 12.12 -0.45 9.50
CA THR A 148 11.38 -1.16 10.54
C THR A 148 11.56 -0.51 11.92
N LYS A 149 12.77 -0.08 12.26
CA LYS A 149 13.04 0.70 13.49
C LYS A 149 12.32 2.05 13.50
N GLU A 150 12.26 2.74 12.36
CA GLU A 150 11.47 3.98 12.23
C GLU A 150 9.98 3.69 12.48
N LEU A 151 9.44 2.68 11.82
CA LEU A 151 8.03 2.29 11.93
C LEU A 151 7.64 1.83 13.34
N SER A 152 8.56 1.25 14.11
CA SER A 152 8.29 0.82 15.49
C SER A 152 7.89 1.97 16.42
N ARG A 153 8.26 3.22 16.09
CA ARG A 153 7.85 4.43 16.82
C ARG A 153 6.34 4.73 16.68
N TYR A 154 5.67 4.06 15.76
CA TYR A 154 4.24 4.20 15.47
C TYR A 154 3.45 2.92 15.82
N SER A 155 4.02 2.05 16.65
CA SER A 155 3.43 0.74 17.01
C SER A 155 2.12 0.83 17.77
N ASP A 156 1.80 1.97 18.36
CA ASP A 156 0.50 2.29 18.97
C ASP A 156 -0.59 2.56 17.93
N LYS A 157 -0.21 2.92 16.72
CA LYS A 157 -1.13 3.26 15.61
C LYS A 157 -1.39 2.11 14.67
N TRP A 158 -0.35 1.31 14.34
CA TRP A 158 -0.37 0.31 13.28
C TRP A 158 0.19 -1.03 13.75
N LYS A 159 -0.19 -2.10 13.07
CA LYS A 159 0.50 -3.38 13.19
C LYS A 159 1.80 -3.32 12.40
N LEU A 160 2.90 -3.77 12.98
CA LEU A 160 4.21 -3.83 12.33
C LEU A 160 4.50 -5.27 11.87
N ALA A 161 4.93 -5.43 10.64
CA ALA A 161 5.47 -6.66 10.08
C ALA A 161 6.90 -6.44 9.57
N ILE A 162 7.75 -7.44 9.76
CA ILE A 162 9.11 -7.46 9.24
C ILE A 162 9.15 -8.44 8.08
N LEU A 163 9.60 -7.99 6.93
CA LEU A 163 9.79 -8.83 5.76
C LEU A 163 11.25 -9.28 5.69
N TYR A 164 11.47 -10.54 5.32
CA TYR A 164 12.81 -11.05 5.07
C TYR A 164 12.84 -11.91 3.82
N LYS A 165 14.00 -12.05 3.22
CA LYS A 165 14.27 -12.99 2.13
C LYS A 165 15.26 -14.04 2.66
N ASP A 166 14.97 -15.29 2.35
CA ASP A 166 15.90 -16.40 2.55
C ASP A 166 17.06 -16.30 1.56
#